data_c8dda829f795c60bef6e0ecb18a46eee
#
_entry.id   c8dda829f795c60bef6e0ecb18a46eee
#
_cell.length_a   1.000
_cell.length_b   1.000
_cell.length_c   1.000
_cell.angle_alpha   90.00
_cell.angle_beta   90.00
_cell.angle_gamma   90.00
#
_symmetry.space_group_name_H-M   'P 1'
#
loop_
_entity.id
_entity.type
_entity.pdbx_description
1 polymer ?
#
loop_
_entity_poly.entity_id
_entity_poly.type
_entity_poly.pdbx_seq_one_letter_code
_entity_poly.pdbx_strand_id
1 'polypeptide(L)'
;MKKATLRITYTAVLLALLIVLQWATRAAGQLVTGSCVNCVLAVAALVSGWQGGLAVAVVSPFVAFLLGIGPKNIAVVPAIAVGNAVLVMLLWLFLHRRITVLNGIFGVLAAAAGKFLGLYLLVVQLLCRLLTLPEKQAAMFSSMFSWPQLVTALIGAAAAMALLPLVLRARTHRNG
;
A
#
# COMPACT_ATOMS: atom_id res chain seq x y z
N MET A 1 -25.20 -1.98 -13.09
CA MET A 1 -25.01 -2.98 -12.02
C MET A 1 -23.73 -3.81 -12.21
N LYS A 2 -23.48 -4.48 -13.34
CA LYS A 2 -22.27 -5.34 -13.54
C LYS A 2 -20.92 -4.71 -13.23
N LYS A 3 -20.69 -3.42 -13.57
CA LYS A 3 -19.39 -2.74 -13.31
C LYS A 3 -19.11 -2.49 -11.81
N ALA A 4 -20.15 -2.16 -11.03
CA ALA A 4 -20.02 -1.94 -9.57
C ALA A 4 -19.72 -3.27 -8.85
N THR A 5 -20.45 -4.32 -9.17
CA THR A 5 -20.24 -5.66 -8.61
C THR A 5 -18.83 -6.17 -8.88
N LEU A 6 -18.33 -6.04 -10.12
CA LEU A 6 -16.96 -6.43 -10.47
C LEU A 6 -15.92 -5.66 -9.67
N ARG A 7 -16.11 -4.36 -9.45
CA ARG A 7 -15.18 -3.54 -8.66
C ARG A 7 -15.14 -3.99 -7.20
N ILE A 8 -16.31 -4.27 -6.61
CA ILE A 8 -16.41 -4.79 -5.24
C ILE A 8 -15.68 -6.14 -5.14
N THR A 9 -15.92 -7.05 -6.09
CA THR A 9 -15.26 -8.36 -6.12
C THR A 9 -13.73 -8.23 -6.20
N TYR A 10 -13.20 -7.39 -7.10
CA TYR A 10 -11.76 -7.15 -7.20
C TYR A 10 -11.20 -6.55 -5.92
N THR A 11 -11.90 -5.59 -5.31
CA THR A 11 -11.48 -4.99 -4.04
C THR A 11 -11.39 -6.04 -2.93
N ALA A 12 -12.41 -6.89 -2.80
CA ALA A 12 -12.44 -7.94 -1.78
C ALA A 12 -11.33 -8.99 -2.00
N VAL A 13 -11.13 -9.44 -3.24
CA VAL A 13 -10.06 -10.40 -3.58
C VAL A 13 -8.68 -9.82 -3.31
N LEU A 14 -8.45 -8.56 -3.68
CA LEU A 14 -7.16 -7.89 -3.46
C LEU A 14 -6.91 -7.62 -1.97
N LEU A 15 -7.94 -7.29 -1.20
CA LEU A 15 -7.82 -7.17 0.25
C LEU A 15 -7.46 -8.52 0.89
N ALA A 16 -8.14 -9.60 0.52
CA ALA A 16 -7.85 -10.93 1.00
C ALA A 16 -6.41 -11.37 0.62
N LEU A 17 -6.02 -11.16 -0.63
CA LEU A 17 -4.66 -11.44 -1.11
C LEU A 17 -3.61 -10.68 -0.31
N LEU A 18 -3.85 -9.38 -0.04
CA LEU A 18 -2.96 -8.53 0.73
C LEU A 18 -2.76 -9.10 2.15
N ILE A 19 -3.85 -9.46 2.81
CA ILE A 19 -3.81 -10.02 4.18
C ILE A 19 -3.05 -11.34 4.19
N VAL A 20 -3.33 -12.25 3.25
CA VAL A 20 -2.63 -13.53 3.12
C VAL A 20 -1.13 -13.32 2.89
N LEU A 21 -0.75 -12.42 1.99
CA LEU A 21 0.65 -12.10 1.73
C LEU A 21 1.34 -11.50 2.95
N GLN A 22 0.68 -10.58 3.67
CA GLN A 22 1.23 -10.03 4.91
C GLN A 22 1.49 -11.12 5.95
N TRP A 23 0.54 -12.04 6.12
CA TRP A 23 0.67 -13.14 7.06
C TRP A 23 1.79 -14.10 6.65
N ALA A 24 1.84 -14.49 5.39
CA ALA A 24 2.83 -15.42 4.85
C ALA A 24 4.26 -14.86 4.89
N THR A 25 4.42 -13.55 4.66
CA THR A 25 5.74 -12.90 4.57
C THR A 25 6.21 -12.26 5.88
N ARG A 26 5.40 -12.28 6.94
CA ARG A 26 5.71 -11.60 8.22
C ARG A 26 7.08 -11.96 8.80
N ALA A 27 7.51 -13.22 8.64
CA ALA A 27 8.81 -13.71 9.12
C ALA A 27 9.99 -13.27 8.22
N ALA A 28 9.73 -12.89 6.99
CA ALA A 28 10.76 -12.45 6.03
C ALA A 28 11.21 -10.98 6.23
N GLY A 29 10.63 -10.29 7.21
CA GLY A 29 10.98 -8.92 7.56
C GLY A 29 10.25 -7.85 6.74
N GLN A 30 10.43 -6.60 7.18
CA GLN A 30 9.70 -5.44 6.67
C GLN A 30 9.93 -5.18 5.17
N LEU A 31 11.13 -5.40 4.66
CA LEU A 31 11.43 -5.15 3.24
C LEU A 31 10.59 -6.05 2.33
N VAL A 32 10.47 -7.33 2.66
CA VAL A 32 9.67 -8.28 1.87
C VAL A 32 8.17 -8.01 2.06
N THR A 33 7.71 -8.00 3.30
CA THR A 33 6.28 -7.80 3.60
C THR A 33 5.78 -6.44 3.09
N GLY A 34 6.55 -5.37 3.31
CA GLY A 34 6.20 -4.03 2.85
C GLY A 34 6.15 -3.93 1.32
N SER A 35 7.07 -4.58 0.61
CA SER A 35 7.05 -4.62 -0.86
C SER A 35 5.83 -5.36 -1.39
N CYS A 36 5.47 -6.50 -0.79
CA CYS A 36 4.24 -7.24 -1.15
C CYS A 36 2.98 -6.39 -0.92
N VAL A 37 2.88 -5.74 0.22
CA VAL A 37 1.76 -4.83 0.55
C VAL A 37 1.65 -3.73 -0.49
N ASN A 38 2.75 -3.04 -0.78
CA ASN A 38 2.76 -1.93 -1.74
C ASN A 38 2.45 -2.40 -3.16
N CYS A 39 2.87 -3.60 -3.55
CA CYS A 39 2.52 -4.20 -4.83
C CYS A 39 1.01 -4.42 -4.95
N VAL A 40 0.37 -5.04 -3.96
CA VAL A 40 -1.08 -5.26 -3.99
C VAL A 40 -1.87 -3.96 -3.93
N LEU A 41 -1.43 -2.97 -3.15
CA LEU A 41 -2.04 -1.63 -3.10
C LEU A 41 -1.97 -0.94 -4.47
N ALA A 42 -0.82 -1.03 -5.16
CA ALA A 42 -0.65 -0.47 -6.49
C ALA A 42 -1.56 -1.16 -7.52
N VAL A 43 -1.64 -2.50 -7.50
CA VAL A 43 -2.59 -3.26 -8.33
C VAL A 43 -4.04 -2.86 -8.01
N ALA A 44 -4.39 -2.70 -6.73
CA ALA A 44 -5.73 -2.28 -6.32
C ALA A 44 -6.09 -0.90 -6.85
N ALA A 45 -5.17 0.06 -6.81
CA ALA A 45 -5.35 1.39 -7.37
C ALA A 45 -5.71 1.36 -8.87
N LEU A 46 -5.06 0.48 -9.63
CA LEU A 46 -5.17 0.41 -11.09
C LEU A 46 -6.33 -0.48 -11.58
N VAL A 47 -6.64 -1.55 -10.84
CA VAL A 47 -7.68 -2.52 -11.23
C VAL A 47 -9.05 -2.18 -10.65
N SER A 48 -9.11 -1.82 -9.37
CA SER A 48 -10.37 -1.47 -8.67
C SER A 48 -10.67 0.04 -8.72
N GLY A 49 -9.73 0.84 -9.23
CA GLY A 49 -9.82 2.29 -9.25
C GLY A 49 -9.59 2.90 -7.86
N TRP A 50 -9.65 4.24 -7.77
CA TRP A 50 -9.33 4.95 -6.53
C TRP A 50 -10.19 4.54 -5.33
N GLN A 51 -11.48 4.31 -5.52
CA GLN A 51 -12.38 3.92 -4.41
C GLN A 51 -12.06 2.54 -3.85
N GLY A 52 -11.86 1.54 -4.74
CA GLY A 52 -11.50 0.19 -4.32
C GLY A 52 -10.09 0.14 -3.74
N GLY A 53 -9.14 0.85 -4.37
CA GLY A 53 -7.78 0.98 -3.84
C GLY A 53 -7.74 1.63 -2.46
N LEU A 54 -8.51 2.72 -2.23
CA LEU A 54 -8.62 3.35 -0.92
C LEU A 54 -9.24 2.42 0.12
N ALA A 55 -10.28 1.66 -0.24
CA ALA A 55 -10.86 0.68 0.67
C ALA A 55 -9.81 -0.36 1.13
N VAL A 56 -9.01 -0.90 0.20
CA VAL A 56 -7.90 -1.81 0.54
C VAL A 56 -6.85 -1.10 1.41
N ALA A 57 -6.46 0.13 1.05
CA ALA A 57 -5.44 0.90 1.75
C ALA A 57 -5.80 1.21 3.20
N VAL A 58 -7.08 1.53 3.45
CA VAL A 58 -7.56 1.89 4.79
C VAL A 58 -7.85 0.64 5.63
N VAL A 59 -8.51 -0.36 5.08
CA VAL A 59 -8.95 -1.54 5.84
C VAL A 59 -7.77 -2.46 6.19
N SER A 60 -6.83 -2.65 5.27
CA SER A 60 -5.74 -3.64 5.44
C SER A 60 -4.88 -3.44 6.70
N PRO A 61 -4.46 -2.23 7.12
CA PRO A 61 -3.63 -2.09 8.31
C PRO A 61 -4.39 -2.37 9.62
N PHE A 62 -5.71 -2.11 9.65
CA PHE A 62 -6.53 -2.47 10.82
C PHE A 62 -6.68 -3.99 10.93
N VAL A 63 -6.94 -4.68 9.82
CA VAL A 63 -7.02 -6.15 9.82
C VAL A 63 -5.67 -6.76 10.17
N ALA A 64 -4.56 -6.24 9.62
CA ALA A 64 -3.22 -6.69 9.97
C ALA A 64 -2.93 -6.53 11.47
N PHE A 65 -3.31 -5.40 12.06
CA PHE A 65 -3.19 -5.15 13.50
C PHE A 65 -3.97 -6.19 14.32
N LEU A 66 -5.22 -6.48 13.96
CA LEU A 66 -6.05 -7.48 14.63
C LEU A 66 -5.46 -8.89 14.55
N LEU A 67 -4.74 -9.19 13.46
CA LEU A 67 -4.04 -10.48 13.26
C LEU A 67 -2.63 -10.50 13.90
N GLY A 68 -2.24 -9.44 14.61
CA GLY A 68 -0.92 -9.34 15.23
C GLY A 68 0.23 -9.16 14.24
N ILE A 69 -0.06 -8.63 13.05
CA ILE A 69 0.93 -8.36 11.99
C ILE A 69 1.32 -6.87 12.04
N GLY A 70 2.61 -6.59 12.11
CA GLY A 70 3.12 -5.23 12.11
C GLY A 70 3.23 -4.58 13.48
N PRO A 71 3.12 -3.23 13.58
CA PRO A 71 3.32 -2.52 14.83
C PRO A 71 2.27 -2.86 15.88
N LYS A 72 2.71 -3.12 17.11
CA LYS A 72 1.82 -3.47 18.23
C LYS A 72 1.07 -2.28 18.84
N ASN A 73 1.32 -1.06 18.38
CA ASN A 73 0.67 0.14 18.88
C ASN A 73 -0.44 0.59 17.91
N ILE A 74 -1.69 0.57 18.38
CA ILE A 74 -2.87 0.94 17.60
C ILE A 74 -2.81 2.39 17.07
N ALA A 75 -2.16 3.30 17.79
CA ALA A 75 -2.06 4.70 17.38
C ALA A 75 -1.31 4.91 16.05
N VAL A 76 -0.47 3.96 15.66
CA VAL A 76 0.29 4.01 14.39
C VAL A 76 -0.55 3.52 13.20
N VAL A 77 -1.58 2.72 13.45
CA VAL A 77 -2.40 2.09 12.40
C VAL A 77 -3.10 3.11 11.49
N PRO A 78 -3.74 4.17 12.02
CA PRO A 78 -4.31 5.23 11.17
C PRO A 78 -3.27 5.93 10.29
N ALA A 79 -2.06 6.17 10.82
CA ALA A 79 -0.99 6.77 10.03
C ALA A 79 -0.55 5.86 8.87
N ILE A 80 -0.49 4.55 9.09
CA ILE A 80 -0.23 3.56 8.02
C ILE A 80 -1.34 3.61 6.97
N ALA A 81 -2.61 3.69 7.39
CA ALA A 81 -3.74 3.79 6.49
C ALA A 81 -3.64 5.05 5.61
N VAL A 82 -3.27 6.20 6.19
CA VAL A 82 -3.04 7.45 5.44
C VAL A 82 -1.89 7.28 4.45
N GLY A 83 -0.75 6.74 4.87
CA GLY A 83 0.39 6.50 3.97
C GLY A 83 0.04 5.57 2.81
N ASN A 84 -0.72 4.51 3.05
CA ASN A 84 -1.24 3.60 2.02
C ASN A 84 -2.21 4.32 1.07
N ALA A 85 -3.09 5.16 1.62
CA ALA A 85 -4.03 5.95 0.83
C ALA A 85 -3.32 6.95 -0.09
N VAL A 86 -2.26 7.61 0.39
CA VAL A 86 -1.42 8.52 -0.41
C VAL A 86 -0.79 7.75 -1.59
N LEU A 87 -0.21 6.57 -1.35
CA LEU A 87 0.36 5.74 -2.41
C LEU A 87 -0.67 5.39 -3.48
N VAL A 88 -1.85 4.92 -3.07
CA VAL A 88 -2.96 4.55 -3.96
C VAL A 88 -3.43 5.75 -4.79
N MET A 89 -3.65 6.89 -4.14
CA MET A 89 -4.16 8.09 -4.81
C MET A 89 -3.18 8.65 -5.83
N LEU A 90 -1.89 8.71 -5.48
CA LEU A 90 -0.87 9.19 -6.40
C LEU A 90 -0.69 8.25 -7.60
N LEU A 91 -0.62 6.93 -7.40
CA LEU A 91 -0.58 5.98 -8.52
C LEU A 91 -1.81 6.11 -9.42
N TRP A 92 -3.00 6.18 -8.83
CA TRP A 92 -4.21 6.37 -9.60
C TRP A 92 -4.18 7.69 -10.38
N LEU A 93 -3.79 8.80 -9.77
CA LEU A 93 -3.74 10.12 -10.40
C LEU A 93 -2.84 10.14 -11.64
N PHE A 94 -1.66 9.53 -11.56
CA PHE A 94 -0.71 9.50 -12.68
C PHE A 94 -1.09 8.51 -13.78
N LEU A 95 -1.80 7.42 -13.45
CA LEU A 95 -1.97 6.27 -14.36
C LEU A 95 -3.41 6.04 -14.83
N HIS A 96 -4.42 6.70 -14.23
CA HIS A 96 -5.83 6.44 -14.58
C HIS A 96 -6.20 6.85 -16.01
N ARG A 97 -5.55 7.84 -16.57
CA ARG A 97 -5.83 8.34 -17.93
C ARG A 97 -5.03 7.63 -18.99
N ARG A 98 -3.72 7.49 -18.79
CA ARG A 98 -2.80 6.85 -19.74
C ARG A 98 -1.70 6.10 -19.00
N ILE A 99 -1.57 4.83 -19.29
CA ILE A 99 -0.48 3.99 -18.76
C ILE A 99 0.64 4.02 -19.80
N THR A 100 1.53 4.99 -19.68
CA THR A 100 2.77 5.09 -20.46
C THR A 100 3.95 4.79 -19.55
N VAL A 101 5.09 4.42 -20.13
CA VAL A 101 6.32 4.16 -19.36
C VAL A 101 6.69 5.38 -18.52
N LEU A 102 6.61 6.57 -19.12
CA LEU A 102 6.95 7.82 -18.44
C LEU A 102 6.01 8.12 -17.26
N ASN A 103 4.68 8.02 -17.47
CA ASN A 103 3.71 8.18 -16.40
C ASN A 103 3.88 7.12 -15.31
N GLY A 104 4.29 5.89 -15.69
CA GLY A 104 4.61 4.81 -14.76
C GLY A 104 5.79 5.18 -13.85
N ILE A 105 6.88 5.65 -14.43
CA ILE A 105 8.07 6.06 -13.66
C ILE A 105 7.72 7.21 -12.71
N PHE A 106 7.12 8.29 -13.21
CA PHE A 106 6.74 9.43 -12.37
C PHE A 106 5.69 9.05 -11.31
N GLY A 107 4.72 8.21 -11.66
CA GLY A 107 3.71 7.73 -10.73
C GLY A 107 4.30 6.91 -9.59
N VAL A 108 5.22 5.98 -9.90
CA VAL A 108 5.92 5.16 -8.90
C VAL A 108 6.77 6.03 -7.98
N LEU A 109 7.57 6.95 -8.55
CA LEU A 109 8.42 7.85 -7.76
C LEU A 109 7.60 8.77 -6.86
N ALA A 110 6.56 9.41 -7.40
CA ALA A 110 5.69 10.30 -6.64
C ALA A 110 4.94 9.55 -5.53
N ALA A 111 4.40 8.36 -5.82
CA ALA A 111 3.67 7.57 -4.85
C ALA A 111 4.58 7.05 -3.72
N ALA A 112 5.79 6.60 -4.05
CA ALA A 112 6.75 6.14 -3.04
C ALA A 112 7.24 7.29 -2.16
N ALA A 113 7.58 8.43 -2.75
CA ALA A 113 7.99 9.63 -2.03
C ALA A 113 6.84 10.17 -1.16
N GLY A 114 5.62 10.26 -1.70
CA GLY A 114 4.45 10.73 -0.96
C GLY A 114 4.11 9.83 0.24
N LYS A 115 4.12 8.51 0.06
CA LYS A 115 3.92 7.57 1.17
C LYS A 115 5.02 7.69 2.23
N PHE A 116 6.28 7.73 1.80
CA PHE A 116 7.43 7.90 2.72
C PHE A 116 7.29 9.19 3.53
N LEU A 117 7.09 10.33 2.87
CA LEU A 117 6.95 11.63 3.54
C LEU A 117 5.75 11.63 4.50
N GLY A 118 4.59 11.12 4.06
CA GLY A 118 3.41 11.03 4.90
C GLY A 118 3.65 10.20 6.17
N LEU A 119 4.24 9.02 6.05
CA LEU A 119 4.56 8.17 7.20
C LEU A 119 5.65 8.76 8.09
N TYR A 120 6.70 9.31 7.51
CA TYR A 120 7.77 9.95 8.27
C TYR A 120 7.24 11.13 9.10
N LEU A 121 6.45 12.02 8.50
CA LEU A 121 5.87 13.15 9.19
C LEU A 121 4.85 12.72 10.26
N LEU A 122 3.94 11.80 9.94
CA LEU A 122 2.90 11.37 10.86
C LEU A 122 3.43 10.50 12.00
N VAL A 123 4.30 9.52 11.71
CA VAL A 123 4.76 8.58 12.73
C VAL A 123 6.00 9.12 13.44
N VAL A 124 7.05 9.46 12.69
CA VAL A 124 8.34 9.81 13.30
C VAL A 124 8.31 11.21 13.92
N GLN A 125 7.77 12.20 13.20
CA GLN A 125 7.79 13.58 13.70
C GLN A 125 6.61 13.90 14.62
N LEU A 126 5.41 13.37 14.34
CA LEU A 126 4.22 13.71 15.12
C LEU A 126 3.97 12.69 16.24
N LEU A 127 3.70 11.42 15.91
CA LEU A 127 3.29 10.43 16.90
C LEU A 127 4.38 10.09 17.92
N CYS A 128 5.65 9.94 17.50
CA CYS A 128 6.74 9.66 18.43
C CYS A 128 6.99 10.83 19.41
N ARG A 129 6.64 12.06 19.06
CA ARG A 129 6.76 13.23 19.94
C ARG A 129 5.53 13.43 20.83
N LEU A 130 4.32 13.15 20.32
CA LEU A 130 3.07 13.34 21.09
C LEU A 130 2.81 12.22 22.09
N LEU A 131 3.18 11.00 21.73
CA LEU A 131 2.90 9.81 22.52
C LEU A 131 4.10 9.50 23.42
N THR A 132 4.55 10.18 24.34
CA THR A 132 5.63 9.84 25.30
C THR A 132 6.04 8.35 25.33
N LEU A 133 6.50 7.84 24.15
CA LEU A 133 6.79 6.42 23.94
C LEU A 133 8.10 6.04 24.64
N PRO A 134 8.21 4.79 25.15
CA PRO A 134 9.51 4.26 25.60
C PRO A 134 10.56 4.40 24.48
N GLU A 135 11.79 4.76 24.83
CA GLU A 135 12.88 5.02 23.85
C GLU A 135 13.05 3.90 22.83
N LYS A 136 13.00 2.62 23.27
CA LYS A 136 13.08 1.45 22.38
C LYS A 136 11.96 1.43 21.33
N GLN A 137 10.75 1.82 21.72
CA GLN A 137 9.61 1.83 20.83
C GLN A 137 9.69 3.00 19.83
N ALA A 138 10.09 4.17 20.30
CA ALA A 138 10.31 5.34 19.46
C ALA A 138 11.44 5.09 18.42
N ALA A 139 12.55 4.48 18.83
CA ALA A 139 13.65 4.11 17.96
C ALA A 139 13.21 3.06 16.91
N MET A 140 12.42 2.05 17.32
CA MET A 140 11.88 1.05 16.40
C MET A 140 10.96 1.70 15.37
N PHE A 141 10.04 2.58 15.76
CA PHE A 141 9.15 3.27 14.82
C PHE A 141 9.92 4.20 13.90
N SER A 142 10.89 4.95 14.41
CA SER A 142 11.75 5.81 13.60
C SER A 142 12.53 5.00 12.54
N SER A 143 13.00 3.82 12.88
CA SER A 143 13.65 2.91 11.94
C SER A 143 12.68 2.35 10.90
N MET A 144 11.50 1.88 11.32
CA MET A 144 10.51 1.23 10.45
C MET A 144 9.82 2.20 9.48
N PHE A 145 9.57 3.44 9.91
CA PHE A 145 8.80 4.44 9.15
C PHE A 145 9.67 5.52 8.49
N SER A 146 10.97 5.26 8.33
CA SER A 146 11.91 6.09 7.57
C SER A 146 12.20 5.50 6.18
N TRP A 147 13.47 5.46 5.77
CA TRP A 147 13.91 5.00 4.44
C TRP A 147 13.37 3.61 4.01
N PRO A 148 13.10 2.61 4.90
CA PRO A 148 12.55 1.34 4.44
C PRO A 148 11.17 1.49 3.77
N GLN A 149 10.39 2.50 4.16
CA GLN A 149 9.10 2.77 3.52
C GLN A 149 9.24 3.25 2.08
N LEU A 150 10.27 4.07 1.80
CA LEU A 150 10.58 4.51 0.45
C LEU A 150 10.97 3.31 -0.43
N VAL A 151 11.90 2.48 0.05
CA VAL A 151 12.40 1.31 -0.69
C VAL A 151 11.28 0.31 -0.97
N THR A 152 10.49 -0.05 0.05
CA THR A 152 9.39 -1.01 -0.13
C THR A 152 8.29 -0.47 -1.04
N ALA A 153 8.03 0.83 -1.02
CA ALA A 153 7.06 1.45 -1.91
C ALA A 153 7.56 1.47 -3.37
N LEU A 154 8.83 1.76 -3.59
CA LEU A 154 9.45 1.70 -4.92
C LEU A 154 9.42 0.28 -5.48
N ILE A 155 9.90 -0.71 -4.72
CA ILE A 155 9.92 -2.11 -5.16
C ILE A 155 8.51 -2.60 -5.44
N GLY A 156 7.57 -2.39 -4.51
CA GLY A 156 6.20 -2.87 -4.64
C GLY A 156 5.45 -2.22 -5.81
N ALA A 157 5.55 -0.91 -5.97
CA ALA A 157 4.90 -0.21 -7.08
C ALA A 157 5.53 -0.56 -8.43
N ALA A 158 6.86 -0.72 -8.52
CA ALA A 158 7.53 -1.17 -9.73
C ALA A 158 7.13 -2.60 -10.09
N ALA A 159 7.06 -3.52 -9.13
CA ALA A 159 6.58 -4.87 -9.33
C ALA A 159 5.13 -4.90 -9.84
N ALA A 160 4.25 -4.04 -9.29
CA ALA A 160 2.89 -3.91 -9.78
C ALA A 160 2.82 -3.43 -11.23
N MET A 161 3.67 -2.49 -11.63
CA MET A 161 3.75 -2.02 -13.02
C MET A 161 4.19 -3.14 -13.97
N ALA A 162 5.13 -4.00 -13.55
CA ALA A 162 5.55 -5.16 -14.33
C ALA A 162 4.44 -6.23 -14.46
N LEU A 163 3.62 -6.41 -13.41
CA LEU A 163 2.50 -7.35 -13.40
C LEU A 163 1.26 -6.83 -14.13
N LEU A 164 1.11 -5.52 -14.27
CA LEU A 164 -0.09 -4.88 -14.81
C LEU A 164 -0.51 -5.39 -16.20
N PRO A 165 0.39 -5.60 -17.20
CA PRO A 165 0.01 -6.14 -18.50
C PRO A 165 -0.65 -7.53 -18.39
N LEU A 166 -0.17 -8.39 -17.49
CA LEU A 166 -0.73 -9.72 -17.25
C LEU A 166 -2.13 -9.63 -16.66
N VAL A 167 -2.31 -8.76 -15.67
CA VAL A 167 -3.62 -8.53 -15.01
C VAL A 167 -4.65 -7.96 -16.00
N LEU A 168 -4.23 -7.01 -16.84
CA LEU A 168 -5.11 -6.43 -17.86
C LEU A 168 -5.50 -7.44 -18.96
N ARG A 169 -4.58 -8.29 -19.41
CA ARG A 169 -4.88 -9.39 -20.36
C ARG A 169 -5.90 -10.38 -19.80
N ALA A 170 -5.73 -10.80 -18.55
CA ALA A 170 -6.68 -11.68 -17.88
C ALA A 170 -8.09 -11.07 -17.78
N ARG A 171 -8.18 -9.75 -17.67
CA ARG A 171 -9.45 -9.02 -17.64
C ARG A 171 -10.15 -8.94 -19.00
N THR A 172 -9.40 -8.79 -20.11
CA THR A 172 -9.97 -8.72 -21.46
C THR A 172 -10.52 -10.08 -21.90
N HIS A 173 -9.83 -11.17 -21.61
CA HIS A 173 -10.31 -12.54 -21.93
C HIS A 173 -11.63 -12.92 -21.26
N ARG A 174 -12.01 -12.25 -20.17
CA ARG A 174 -13.25 -12.52 -19.42
C ARG A 174 -14.45 -11.69 -19.89
N ASN A 175 -14.23 -10.68 -20.72
CA ASN A 175 -15.28 -9.75 -21.17
C ASN A 175 -15.65 -9.97 -22.67
N GLY A 176 -15.01 -10.88 -23.38
CA GLY A 176 -15.36 -11.40 -24.70
C GLY A 176 -16.00 -12.77 -24.60
#